data_6b8820e64603092352fca1bf2d8b1264
#
_entry.id   6b8820e64603092352fca1bf2d8b1264
#
_cell.length_a   1.000
_cell.length_b   1.000
_cell.length_c   1.000
_cell.angle_alpha   90.00
_cell.angle_beta   90.00
_cell.angle_gamma   90.00
#
_symmetry.space_group_name_H-M   'P 1'
#
loop_
_entity.id
_entity.type
_entity.pdbx_description
1 polymer ?
#
loop_
_entity_poly.entity_id
_entity_poly.type
_entity_poly.pdbx_seq_one_letter_code
_entity_poly.pdbx_strand_id
1 'polypeptide(L)'
;MKIVIVGPGAMGCLFTAFLSKSKEEVWLLDKNKENAARINEIGISLEGISGAWQAKPRVTANVQDIGKSDLVLICVKSFHTKQAVEQVKPLLQENTKIMTLQNGIGNIEIIAELVGEDKVIGGITNEGATLIDIGRIRHAGRGETIIGTLNGKAPVEIRSIREIFNKVGLQTKMSRDIKSLAWSKLIINVGINALTAITRLPNGKLIEFEGTKRILRDAVTEATRIAKRKRIKLIYDDPLAKVEAVCESTAANISSMLQDVLRKKHTEIDFINGVIVRLGQELGIAVPINKLLVDLVKTIESSYR
;
A
#
# COMPACT_ATOMS: atom_id res chain seq x y z
N MET A 1 8.89 2.50 -21.87
CA MET A 1 8.88 3.40 -20.67
C MET A 1 10.05 3.09 -19.76
N LYS A 2 10.61 4.07 -19.08
CA LYS A 2 11.52 3.86 -17.95
C LYS A 2 10.71 3.92 -16.67
N ILE A 3 10.66 2.80 -15.94
CA ILE A 3 9.86 2.60 -14.73
C ILE A 3 10.79 2.44 -13.53
N VAL A 4 10.57 3.24 -12.51
CA VAL A 4 11.36 3.21 -11.27
C VAL A 4 10.45 2.81 -10.12
N ILE A 5 10.80 1.72 -9.44
CA ILE A 5 10.13 1.29 -8.21
C ILE A 5 10.98 1.74 -7.02
N VAL A 6 10.37 2.40 -6.04
CA VAL A 6 11.06 2.94 -4.87
C VAL A 6 10.69 2.14 -3.64
N GLY A 7 11.67 1.46 -3.07
CA GLY A 7 11.53 0.64 -1.86
C GLY A 7 11.40 -0.85 -2.14
N PRO A 8 12.44 -1.65 -1.80
CA PRO A 8 12.50 -3.10 -2.03
C PRO A 8 11.79 -3.90 -0.94
N GLY A 9 10.66 -3.40 -0.45
CA GLY A 9 9.75 -4.16 0.41
C GLY A 9 9.06 -5.29 -0.36
N ALA A 10 8.15 -6.01 0.30
CA ALA A 10 7.43 -7.12 -0.32
C ALA A 10 6.71 -6.69 -1.62
N MET A 11 5.98 -5.58 -1.59
CA MET A 11 5.25 -5.08 -2.76
C MET A 11 6.18 -4.49 -3.82
N GLY A 12 7.21 -3.75 -3.42
CA GLY A 12 8.19 -3.21 -4.37
C GLY A 12 8.92 -4.31 -5.12
N CYS A 13 9.37 -5.35 -4.44
CA CYS A 13 9.97 -6.52 -5.09
C CYS A 13 8.97 -7.26 -5.98
N LEU A 14 7.69 -7.38 -5.56
CA LEU A 14 6.66 -8.02 -6.37
C LEU A 14 6.46 -7.27 -7.69
N PHE A 15 6.19 -5.97 -7.64
CA PHE A 15 6.00 -5.16 -8.85
C PHE A 15 7.25 -5.13 -9.72
N THR A 16 8.44 -5.00 -9.11
CA THR A 16 9.70 -5.05 -9.86
C THR A 16 9.85 -6.38 -10.60
N ALA A 17 9.62 -7.49 -9.92
CA ALA A 17 9.74 -8.81 -10.52
C ALA A 17 8.77 -8.99 -11.71
N PHE A 18 7.48 -8.63 -11.54
CA PHE A 18 6.51 -8.74 -12.61
C PHE A 18 6.83 -7.80 -13.78
N LEU A 19 7.14 -6.53 -13.51
CA LEU A 19 7.45 -5.54 -14.55
C LEU A 19 8.72 -5.88 -15.31
N SER A 20 9.68 -6.58 -14.71
CA SER A 20 10.89 -7.08 -15.39
C SER A 20 10.58 -8.10 -16.51
N LYS A 21 9.35 -8.65 -16.58
CA LYS A 21 8.90 -9.48 -17.72
C LYS A 21 8.50 -8.65 -18.95
N SER A 22 8.33 -7.34 -18.78
CA SER A 22 7.99 -6.44 -19.89
C SER A 22 9.23 -6.10 -20.72
N LYS A 23 9.01 -5.36 -21.82
CA LYS A 23 10.11 -4.77 -22.61
C LYS A 23 10.59 -3.42 -22.06
N GLU A 24 10.04 -3.00 -20.94
CA GLU A 24 10.31 -1.71 -20.32
C GLU A 24 11.64 -1.72 -19.57
N GLU A 25 12.28 -0.55 -19.44
CA GLU A 25 13.46 -0.37 -18.62
C GLU A 25 13.02 -0.23 -17.16
N VAL A 26 13.27 -1.26 -16.33
CA VAL A 26 12.81 -1.33 -14.94
C VAL A 26 13.96 -1.20 -13.98
N TRP A 27 13.84 -0.23 -13.06
CA TRP A 27 14.78 0.03 -11.99
C TRP A 27 14.13 -0.17 -10.62
N LEU A 28 14.89 -0.73 -9.69
CA LEU A 28 14.55 -0.75 -8.27
C LEU A 28 15.50 0.18 -7.51
N LEU A 29 14.95 1.16 -6.82
CA LEU A 29 15.72 2.11 -6.00
C LEU A 29 15.56 1.75 -4.52
N ASP A 30 16.66 1.47 -3.84
CA ASP A 30 16.74 1.30 -2.39
C ASP A 30 17.61 2.41 -1.79
N LYS A 31 17.25 2.94 -0.64
CA LYS A 31 18.10 3.86 0.13
C LYS A 31 19.32 3.18 0.77
N ASN A 32 19.26 1.87 0.97
CA ASN A 32 20.34 1.07 1.56
C ASN A 32 21.23 0.48 0.45
N LYS A 33 22.50 0.92 0.42
CA LYS A 33 23.49 0.50 -0.59
C LYS A 33 23.77 -1.00 -0.56
N GLU A 34 23.85 -1.60 0.65
CA GLU A 34 24.15 -3.03 0.81
C GLU A 34 23.01 -3.89 0.29
N ASN A 35 21.75 -3.52 0.62
CA ASN A 35 20.59 -4.23 0.08
C ASN A 35 20.51 -4.10 -1.44
N ALA A 36 20.74 -2.89 -1.99
CA ALA A 36 20.74 -2.66 -3.43
C ALA A 36 21.81 -3.51 -4.13
N ALA A 37 23.03 -3.54 -3.60
CA ALA A 37 24.11 -4.36 -4.13
C ALA A 37 23.75 -5.86 -4.09
N ARG A 38 23.24 -6.33 -2.95
CA ARG A 38 22.83 -7.73 -2.80
C ARG A 38 21.72 -8.12 -3.79
N ILE A 39 20.65 -7.29 -3.92
CA ILE A 39 19.58 -7.58 -4.87
C ILE A 39 20.09 -7.53 -6.32
N ASN A 40 21.01 -6.62 -6.64
CA ASN A 40 21.60 -6.53 -7.97
C ASN A 40 22.42 -7.79 -8.31
N GLU A 41 23.10 -8.38 -7.32
CA GLU A 41 23.86 -9.63 -7.47
C GLU A 41 22.94 -10.84 -7.61
N ILE A 42 22.03 -11.06 -6.65
CA ILE A 42 21.22 -12.27 -6.57
C ILE A 42 19.91 -12.20 -7.35
N GLY A 43 19.46 -11.00 -7.74
CA GLY A 43 18.13 -10.76 -8.32
C GLY A 43 17.01 -10.81 -7.28
N ILE A 44 15.78 -10.86 -7.79
CA ILE A 44 14.56 -11.04 -6.99
C ILE A 44 14.00 -12.43 -7.24
N SER A 45 14.00 -13.27 -6.21
CA SER A 45 13.38 -14.60 -6.23
C SER A 45 11.95 -14.51 -5.74
N LEU A 46 11.03 -14.99 -6.56
CA LEU A 46 9.59 -15.03 -6.26
C LEU A 46 9.16 -16.50 -6.18
N GLU A 47 8.38 -16.82 -5.14
CA GLU A 47 7.68 -18.08 -4.95
C GLU A 47 6.21 -17.87 -4.62
N GLY A 48 5.41 -18.91 -4.56
CA GLY A 48 4.02 -18.89 -4.13
C GLY A 48 3.02 -19.07 -5.27
N ILE A 49 1.87 -18.37 -5.20
CA ILE A 49 0.72 -18.61 -6.10
C ILE A 49 1.00 -18.32 -7.58
N SER A 50 2.07 -17.58 -7.91
CA SER A 50 2.51 -17.31 -9.30
C SER A 50 3.61 -18.26 -9.78
N GLY A 51 3.86 -19.34 -9.04
CA GLY A 51 4.98 -20.23 -9.31
C GLY A 51 6.29 -19.71 -8.71
N ALA A 52 7.40 -20.40 -9.04
CA ALA A 52 8.73 -20.03 -8.61
C ALA A 52 9.56 -19.57 -9.82
N TRP A 53 10.12 -18.37 -9.74
CA TRP A 53 10.98 -17.80 -10.78
C TRP A 53 11.82 -16.65 -10.24
N GLN A 54 12.81 -16.22 -11.01
CA GLN A 54 13.74 -15.16 -10.65
C GLN A 54 13.72 -14.04 -11.67
N ALA A 55 13.73 -12.80 -11.19
CA ALA A 55 13.92 -11.60 -11.99
C ALA A 55 15.30 -11.00 -11.70
N LYS A 56 15.92 -10.40 -12.72
CA LYS A 56 17.18 -9.65 -12.59
C LYS A 56 16.98 -8.20 -13.03
N PRO A 57 16.33 -7.37 -12.19
CA PRO A 57 16.17 -5.96 -12.47
C PRO A 57 17.48 -5.21 -12.31
N ARG A 58 17.54 -3.96 -12.81
CA ARG A 58 18.58 -3.02 -12.42
C ARG A 58 18.28 -2.46 -11.04
N VAL A 59 19.25 -2.53 -10.13
CA VAL A 59 19.06 -2.08 -8.74
C VAL A 59 20.16 -1.10 -8.38
N THR A 60 19.80 0.03 -7.78
CA THR A 60 20.76 1.03 -7.31
C THR A 60 20.29 1.70 -6.02
N ALA A 61 21.24 2.26 -5.28
CA ALA A 61 20.97 3.16 -4.16
C ALA A 61 21.18 4.64 -4.52
N ASN A 62 21.71 4.89 -5.70
CA ASN A 62 21.99 6.25 -6.17
C ASN A 62 21.01 6.65 -7.28
N VAL A 63 20.17 7.62 -7.00
CA VAL A 63 19.16 8.13 -7.94
C VAL A 63 19.79 8.65 -9.25
N GLN A 64 21.03 9.11 -9.20
CA GLN A 64 21.72 9.66 -10.37
C GLN A 64 22.05 8.62 -11.45
N ASP A 65 22.14 7.34 -11.06
CA ASP A 65 22.41 6.24 -12.00
C ASP A 65 21.22 5.97 -12.94
N ILE A 66 20.02 6.45 -12.59
CA ILE A 66 18.77 6.13 -13.29
C ILE A 66 18.50 7.11 -14.45
N GLY A 67 18.74 8.40 -14.23
CA GLY A 67 18.35 9.45 -15.15
C GLY A 67 16.84 9.70 -15.20
N LYS A 68 16.36 10.40 -16.22
CA LYS A 68 14.93 10.75 -16.33
C LYS A 68 14.04 9.51 -16.51
N SER A 69 12.86 9.53 -15.90
CA SER A 69 11.91 8.41 -15.88
C SER A 69 10.51 8.82 -16.34
N ASP A 70 9.73 7.85 -16.83
CA ASP A 70 8.34 8.06 -17.26
C ASP A 70 7.35 7.75 -16.11
N LEU A 71 7.67 6.74 -15.30
CA LEU A 71 6.86 6.32 -14.16
C LEU A 71 7.74 6.05 -12.95
N VAL A 72 7.34 6.63 -11.80
CA VAL A 72 7.89 6.30 -10.48
C VAL A 72 6.79 5.66 -9.64
N LEU A 73 6.99 4.42 -9.19
CA LEU A 73 6.08 3.71 -8.30
C LEU A 73 6.62 3.73 -6.86
N ILE A 74 5.90 4.41 -5.97
CA ILE A 74 6.27 4.50 -4.55
C ILE A 74 5.76 3.27 -3.80
N CYS A 75 6.69 2.45 -3.29
CA CYS A 75 6.42 1.21 -2.55
C CYS A 75 7.04 1.18 -1.16
N VAL A 76 7.52 2.31 -0.67
CA VAL A 76 8.00 2.44 0.71
C VAL A 76 6.83 2.41 1.70
N LYS A 77 7.10 2.21 2.99
CA LYS A 77 6.09 2.41 4.04
C LYS A 77 5.61 3.87 4.05
N SER A 78 4.34 4.10 4.34
CA SER A 78 3.67 5.40 4.21
C SER A 78 4.38 6.54 4.95
N PHE A 79 5.00 6.27 6.09
CA PHE A 79 5.78 7.27 6.84
C PHE A 79 7.12 7.68 6.16
N HIS A 80 7.51 7.01 5.08
CA HIS A 80 8.67 7.37 4.25
C HIS A 80 8.27 8.02 2.92
N THR A 81 6.98 8.22 2.64
CA THR A 81 6.50 8.74 1.35
C THR A 81 7.13 10.08 0.99
N LYS A 82 7.11 11.04 1.92
CA LYS A 82 7.70 12.36 1.70
C LYS A 82 9.17 12.27 1.30
N GLN A 83 9.97 11.53 2.09
CA GLN A 83 11.41 11.35 1.83
C GLN A 83 11.65 10.67 0.47
N ALA A 84 10.86 9.63 0.14
CA ALA A 84 11.00 8.92 -1.12
C ALA A 84 10.70 9.81 -2.33
N VAL A 85 9.65 10.64 -2.25
CA VAL A 85 9.31 11.58 -3.32
C VAL A 85 10.39 12.65 -3.48
N GLU A 86 10.93 13.21 -2.39
CA GLU A 86 12.03 14.16 -2.44
C GLU A 86 13.29 13.55 -3.08
N GLN A 87 13.60 12.30 -2.75
CA GLN A 87 14.74 11.58 -3.34
C GLN A 87 14.62 11.42 -4.87
N VAL A 88 13.40 11.18 -5.38
CA VAL A 88 13.20 10.92 -6.81
C VAL A 88 12.94 12.18 -7.65
N LYS A 89 12.89 13.37 -7.06
CA LYS A 89 12.75 14.63 -7.83
C LYS A 89 13.71 14.78 -9.00
N PRO A 90 14.99 14.36 -8.91
CA PRO A 90 15.92 14.43 -10.05
C PRO A 90 15.49 13.58 -11.26
N LEU A 91 14.68 12.54 -11.06
CA LEU A 91 14.17 11.66 -12.13
C LEU A 91 13.01 12.29 -12.92
N LEU A 92 12.38 13.31 -12.35
CA LEU A 92 11.14 13.85 -12.88
C LEU A 92 11.41 14.72 -14.11
N GLN A 93 10.54 14.62 -15.09
CA GLN A 93 10.37 15.46 -16.26
C GLN A 93 8.90 15.88 -16.37
N GLU A 94 8.56 16.66 -17.37
CA GLU A 94 7.21 17.21 -17.53
C GLU A 94 6.13 16.12 -17.46
N ASN A 95 6.31 15.03 -18.21
CA ASN A 95 5.32 13.96 -18.35
C ASN A 95 5.48 12.80 -17.35
N THR A 96 6.46 12.85 -16.44
CA THR A 96 6.65 11.80 -15.44
C THR A 96 5.42 11.69 -14.53
N LYS A 97 4.94 10.47 -14.34
CA LYS A 97 3.88 10.18 -13.36
C LYS A 97 4.48 9.52 -12.13
N ILE A 98 3.97 9.90 -10.96
CA ILE A 98 4.27 9.25 -9.69
C ILE A 98 3.04 8.48 -9.24
N MET A 99 3.17 7.18 -9.11
CA MET A 99 2.09 6.28 -8.71
C MET A 99 2.31 5.78 -7.29
N THR A 100 1.23 5.73 -6.50
CA THR A 100 1.23 5.07 -5.20
C THR A 100 0.12 4.05 -5.12
N LEU A 101 0.46 2.88 -4.58
CA LEU A 101 -0.45 1.78 -4.23
C LEU A 101 -0.38 1.48 -2.72
N GLN A 102 0.20 2.39 -1.95
CA GLN A 102 0.40 2.24 -0.51
C GLN A 102 -0.94 2.18 0.23
N ASN A 103 -0.95 1.48 1.35
CA ASN A 103 -2.13 1.41 2.22
C ASN A 103 -2.35 2.73 2.97
N GLY A 104 -3.59 2.94 3.40
CA GLY A 104 -3.94 4.12 4.18
C GLY A 104 -4.29 5.34 3.33
N ILE A 105 -4.53 6.44 4.00
CA ILE A 105 -4.87 7.74 3.39
C ILE A 105 -3.83 8.78 3.81
N GLY A 106 -3.51 9.70 2.89
CA GLY A 106 -2.51 10.76 3.06
C GLY A 106 -1.33 10.64 2.10
N ASN A 107 -1.05 9.45 1.56
CA ASN A 107 0.07 9.25 0.63
C ASN A 107 -0.11 10.02 -0.68
N ILE A 108 -1.30 9.99 -1.25
CA ILE A 108 -1.65 10.72 -2.48
C ILE A 108 -1.49 12.22 -2.28
N GLU A 109 -2.00 12.73 -1.17
CA GLU A 109 -1.96 14.14 -0.81
C GLU A 109 -0.51 14.61 -0.60
N ILE A 110 0.31 13.85 0.11
CA ILE A 110 1.75 14.12 0.31
C ILE A 110 2.48 14.19 -1.04
N ILE A 111 2.20 13.26 -1.95
CA ILE A 111 2.85 13.26 -3.27
C ILE A 111 2.38 14.48 -4.06
N ALA A 112 1.07 14.76 -4.08
CA ALA A 112 0.49 15.89 -4.82
C ALA A 112 1.02 17.24 -4.35
N GLU A 113 1.20 17.42 -3.05
CA GLU A 113 1.82 18.63 -2.46
C GLU A 113 3.26 18.85 -2.95
N LEU A 114 4.03 17.78 -3.14
CA LEU A 114 5.44 17.86 -3.51
C LEU A 114 5.71 18.03 -5.01
N VAL A 115 4.81 17.51 -5.87
CA VAL A 115 5.08 17.43 -7.32
C VAL A 115 3.93 17.91 -8.21
N GLY A 116 2.79 18.29 -7.62
CA GLY A 116 1.57 18.71 -8.31
C GLY A 116 0.62 17.53 -8.59
N GLU A 117 -0.69 17.80 -8.50
CA GLU A 117 -1.76 16.80 -8.66
C GLU A 117 -1.74 16.10 -10.03
N ASP A 118 -1.39 16.82 -11.08
CA ASP A 118 -1.39 16.29 -12.46
C ASP A 118 -0.37 15.16 -12.68
N LYS A 119 0.65 15.10 -11.83
CA LYS A 119 1.66 14.04 -11.88
C LYS A 119 1.26 12.79 -11.08
N VAL A 120 0.22 12.86 -10.25
CA VAL A 120 -0.12 11.78 -9.30
C VAL A 120 -1.10 10.79 -9.90
N ILE A 121 -0.75 9.52 -9.78
CA ILE A 121 -1.64 8.39 -9.98
C ILE A 121 -1.83 7.71 -8.63
N GLY A 122 -3.04 7.77 -8.12
CA GLY A 122 -3.43 6.99 -6.94
C GLY A 122 -3.89 5.60 -7.34
N GLY A 123 -3.80 4.65 -6.43
CA GLY A 123 -4.34 3.33 -6.68
C GLY A 123 -4.49 2.50 -5.41
N ILE A 124 -5.20 1.42 -5.57
CA ILE A 124 -5.28 0.34 -4.59
C ILE A 124 -4.87 -0.96 -5.26
N THR A 125 -4.26 -1.86 -4.52
CA THR A 125 -3.97 -3.21 -4.98
C THR A 125 -4.45 -4.23 -3.96
N ASN A 126 -5.00 -5.34 -4.45
CA ASN A 126 -5.35 -6.52 -3.66
C ASN A 126 -4.32 -7.64 -3.87
N GLU A 127 -3.21 -7.33 -4.54
CA GLU A 127 -2.04 -8.21 -4.55
C GLU A 127 -1.47 -8.34 -3.13
N GLY A 128 -1.09 -9.54 -2.75
CA GLY A 128 -0.48 -9.84 -1.47
C GLY A 128 0.92 -10.41 -1.62
N ALA A 129 1.90 -9.81 -0.96
CA ALA A 129 3.26 -10.33 -0.94
C ALA A 129 3.83 -10.33 0.47
N THR A 130 4.68 -11.31 0.75
CA THR A 130 5.44 -11.43 1.99
C THR A 130 6.93 -11.40 1.67
N LEU A 131 7.67 -10.49 2.28
CA LEU A 131 9.12 -10.46 2.19
C LEU A 131 9.68 -11.58 3.07
N ILE A 132 10.36 -12.56 2.47
CA ILE A 132 10.99 -13.65 3.21
C ILE A 132 12.38 -13.19 3.67
N ASP A 133 13.16 -12.65 2.75
CA ASP A 133 14.51 -12.10 2.96
C ASP A 133 14.78 -11.02 1.90
N ILE A 134 15.93 -10.36 1.95
CA ILE A 134 16.37 -9.39 0.94
C ILE A 134 16.33 -10.05 -0.44
N GLY A 135 15.55 -9.48 -1.36
CA GLY A 135 15.38 -10.02 -2.71
C GLY A 135 14.59 -11.34 -2.80
N ARG A 136 14.02 -11.85 -1.68
CA ARG A 136 13.19 -13.07 -1.68
C ARG A 136 11.80 -12.78 -1.20
N ILE A 137 10.81 -13.03 -2.04
CA ILE A 137 9.40 -12.75 -1.72
C ILE A 137 8.53 -13.97 -2.02
N ARG A 138 7.45 -14.08 -1.23
CA ARG A 138 6.33 -14.97 -1.53
C ARG A 138 5.15 -14.17 -2.01
N HIS A 139 4.64 -14.49 -3.21
CA HIS A 139 3.37 -13.98 -3.71
C HIS A 139 2.26 -14.75 -2.98
N ALA A 140 1.63 -14.10 -2.01
CA ALA A 140 0.71 -14.73 -1.07
C ALA A 140 -0.77 -14.57 -1.45
N GLY A 141 -1.10 -13.60 -2.29
CA GLY A 141 -2.47 -13.35 -2.72
C GLY A 141 -2.51 -12.62 -4.06
N ARG A 142 -3.36 -13.07 -4.98
CA ARG A 142 -3.60 -12.42 -6.26
C ARG A 142 -4.90 -11.63 -6.19
N GLY A 143 -4.87 -10.40 -6.69
CA GLY A 143 -6.05 -9.56 -6.76
C GLY A 143 -5.88 -8.38 -7.70
N GLU A 144 -6.97 -7.70 -7.97
CA GLU A 144 -6.97 -6.55 -8.87
C GLU A 144 -6.19 -5.37 -8.28
N THR A 145 -5.49 -4.68 -9.17
CA THR A 145 -4.97 -3.33 -8.96
C THR A 145 -5.90 -2.35 -9.66
N ILE A 146 -6.30 -1.28 -8.99
CA ILE A 146 -7.16 -0.24 -9.59
C ILE A 146 -6.43 1.09 -9.45
N ILE A 147 -6.20 1.76 -10.57
CA ILE A 147 -5.45 3.02 -10.63
C ILE A 147 -6.32 4.15 -11.20
N GLY A 148 -6.01 5.39 -10.82
CA GLY A 148 -6.74 6.55 -11.31
C GLY A 148 -6.01 7.85 -11.02
N THR A 149 -6.39 8.91 -11.75
CA THR A 149 -5.97 10.27 -11.46
C THR A 149 -6.89 10.92 -10.44
N LEU A 150 -6.41 11.96 -9.76
CA LEU A 150 -7.22 12.69 -8.77
C LEU A 150 -8.42 13.42 -9.39
N ASN A 151 -8.29 13.86 -10.64
CA ASN A 151 -9.34 14.56 -11.38
C ASN A 151 -10.27 13.64 -12.19
N GLY A 152 -10.10 12.31 -12.07
CA GLY A 152 -10.91 11.30 -12.77
C GLY A 152 -10.68 11.20 -14.28
N LYS A 153 -9.73 11.95 -14.85
CA LYS A 153 -9.36 11.85 -16.27
C LYS A 153 -8.55 10.58 -16.51
N ALA A 154 -8.55 10.11 -17.76
CA ALA A 154 -7.80 8.94 -18.20
C ALA A 154 -6.81 9.32 -19.32
N PRO A 155 -5.73 10.04 -19.00
CA PRO A 155 -4.72 10.40 -19.98
C PRO A 155 -4.02 9.17 -20.56
N VAL A 156 -3.29 9.36 -21.66
CA VAL A 156 -2.64 8.27 -22.40
C VAL A 156 -1.66 7.51 -21.49
N GLU A 157 -0.94 8.21 -20.65
CA GLU A 157 0.07 7.63 -19.75
C GLU A 157 -0.55 6.58 -18.81
N ILE A 158 -1.70 6.86 -18.20
CA ILE A 158 -2.34 5.90 -17.28
C ILE A 158 -2.88 4.68 -18.04
N ARG A 159 -3.32 4.86 -19.30
CA ARG A 159 -3.74 3.74 -20.15
C ARG A 159 -2.54 2.85 -20.49
N SER A 160 -1.42 3.44 -20.87
CA SER A 160 -0.18 2.72 -21.16
C SER A 160 0.33 1.95 -19.93
N ILE A 161 0.30 2.57 -18.74
CA ILE A 161 0.66 1.91 -17.47
C ILE A 161 -0.24 0.70 -17.22
N ARG A 162 -1.56 0.86 -17.33
CA ARG A 162 -2.52 -0.26 -17.19
C ARG A 162 -2.21 -1.40 -18.17
N GLU A 163 -1.91 -1.08 -19.43
CA GLU A 163 -1.58 -2.10 -20.44
C GLU A 163 -0.30 -2.86 -20.11
N ILE A 164 0.75 -2.16 -19.65
CA ILE A 164 2.02 -2.78 -19.23
C ILE A 164 1.77 -3.72 -18.06
N PHE A 165 1.04 -3.27 -17.03
CA PHE A 165 0.71 -4.08 -15.86
C PHE A 165 -0.07 -5.34 -16.26
N ASN A 166 -1.10 -5.21 -17.10
CA ASN A 166 -1.88 -6.36 -17.57
C ASN A 166 -1.04 -7.34 -18.40
N LYS A 167 -0.16 -6.86 -19.27
CA LYS A 167 0.73 -7.70 -20.08
C LYS A 167 1.65 -8.58 -19.24
N VAL A 168 2.06 -8.13 -18.07
CA VAL A 168 2.93 -8.91 -17.16
C VAL A 168 2.14 -9.75 -16.16
N GLY A 169 0.80 -9.73 -16.21
CA GLY A 169 -0.07 -10.56 -15.35
C GLY A 169 -0.52 -9.88 -14.05
N LEU A 170 -0.31 -8.58 -13.89
CA LEU A 170 -0.87 -7.76 -12.83
C LEU A 170 -2.22 -7.19 -13.29
N GLN A 171 -3.32 -7.86 -12.93
CA GLN A 171 -4.66 -7.44 -13.35
C GLN A 171 -4.95 -6.01 -12.91
N THR A 172 -5.01 -5.08 -13.86
CA THR A 172 -5.12 -3.64 -13.59
C THR A 172 -6.32 -3.03 -14.30
N LYS A 173 -7.16 -2.35 -13.53
CA LYS A 173 -8.30 -1.55 -14.00
C LYS A 173 -8.08 -0.08 -13.76
N MET A 174 -8.87 0.76 -14.41
CA MET A 174 -8.87 2.20 -14.20
C MET A 174 -10.16 2.63 -13.50
N SER A 175 -10.05 3.61 -12.62
CA SER A 175 -11.19 4.26 -11.97
C SER A 175 -11.17 5.76 -12.21
N ARG A 176 -12.37 6.35 -12.29
CA ARG A 176 -12.55 7.80 -12.28
C ARG A 176 -12.67 8.38 -10.86
N ASP A 177 -12.87 7.50 -9.88
CA ASP A 177 -13.00 7.87 -8.47
C ASP A 177 -12.07 7.00 -7.60
N ILE A 178 -10.79 7.36 -7.63
CA ILE A 178 -9.78 6.66 -6.83
C ILE A 178 -9.92 6.95 -5.33
N LYS A 179 -10.48 8.11 -5.00
CA LYS A 179 -10.70 8.53 -3.62
C LYS A 179 -11.68 7.61 -2.90
N SER A 180 -12.83 7.34 -3.52
CA SER A 180 -13.83 6.40 -2.97
C SER A 180 -13.26 5.00 -2.78
N LEU A 181 -12.46 4.53 -3.75
CA LEU A 181 -11.79 3.23 -3.66
C LEU A 181 -10.77 3.16 -2.51
N ALA A 182 -9.91 4.17 -2.40
CA ALA A 182 -8.92 4.23 -1.32
C ALA A 182 -9.58 4.25 0.06
N TRP A 183 -10.64 5.03 0.23
CA TRP A 183 -11.41 5.08 1.47
C TRP A 183 -12.13 3.77 1.76
N SER A 184 -12.70 3.13 0.75
CA SER A 184 -13.35 1.84 0.92
C SER A 184 -12.35 0.77 1.40
N LYS A 185 -11.14 0.75 0.84
CA LYS A 185 -10.06 -0.11 1.32
C LYS A 185 -9.59 0.27 2.73
N LEU A 186 -9.50 1.58 3.03
CA LEU A 186 -9.16 2.08 4.36
C LEU A 186 -10.11 1.51 5.43
N ILE A 187 -11.43 1.55 5.20
CA ILE A 187 -12.43 1.04 6.15
C ILE A 187 -12.18 -0.44 6.49
N ILE A 188 -11.84 -1.25 5.49
CA ILE A 188 -11.49 -2.67 5.70
C ILE A 188 -10.24 -2.78 6.57
N ASN A 189 -9.19 -2.03 6.25
CA ASN A 189 -7.95 -2.05 7.01
C ASN A 189 -8.12 -1.54 8.45
N VAL A 190 -8.96 -0.53 8.67
CA VAL A 190 -9.30 0.00 10.01
C VAL A 190 -9.90 -1.08 10.90
N GLY A 191 -10.79 -1.91 10.36
CA GLY A 191 -11.43 -2.98 11.14
C GLY A 191 -10.49 -4.14 11.44
N ILE A 192 -9.53 -4.43 10.57
CA ILE A 192 -8.75 -5.68 10.63
C ILE A 192 -7.34 -5.46 11.19
N ASN A 193 -6.59 -4.48 10.66
CA ASN A 193 -5.14 -4.46 10.79
C ASN A 193 -4.65 -4.25 12.22
N ALA A 194 -5.18 -3.26 12.93
CA ALA A 194 -4.79 -2.98 14.30
C ALA A 194 -5.20 -4.11 15.25
N LEU A 195 -6.41 -4.65 15.08
CA LEU A 195 -6.89 -5.75 15.92
C LEU A 195 -6.04 -7.01 15.76
N THR A 196 -5.71 -7.41 14.54
CA THR A 196 -4.82 -8.57 14.31
C THR A 196 -3.43 -8.32 14.88
N ALA A 197 -2.89 -7.10 14.75
CA ALA A 197 -1.57 -6.73 15.30
C ALA A 197 -1.52 -6.85 16.82
N ILE A 198 -2.59 -6.43 17.52
CA ILE A 198 -2.71 -6.44 18.97
C ILE A 198 -2.95 -7.88 19.47
N THR A 199 -3.93 -8.59 18.88
CA THR A 199 -4.37 -9.91 19.33
C THR A 199 -3.49 -11.05 18.83
N ARG A 200 -2.68 -10.81 17.77
CA ARG A 200 -1.91 -11.81 17.03
C ARG A 200 -2.76 -12.91 16.37
N LEU A 201 -4.04 -12.64 16.19
CA LEU A 201 -4.98 -13.54 15.54
C LEU A 201 -4.96 -13.36 14.00
N PRO A 202 -5.19 -14.40 13.22
CA PRO A 202 -5.48 -14.28 11.79
C PRO A 202 -6.84 -13.61 11.58
N ASN A 203 -7.07 -13.12 10.36
CA ASN A 203 -8.22 -12.28 10.04
C ASN A 203 -9.57 -12.90 10.43
N GLY A 204 -9.80 -14.17 10.10
CA GLY A 204 -11.09 -14.85 10.38
C GLY A 204 -11.39 -14.99 11.87
N LYS A 205 -10.36 -15.12 12.71
CA LYS A 205 -10.55 -15.23 14.16
C LYS A 205 -11.11 -13.96 14.81
N LEU A 206 -10.99 -12.80 14.16
CA LEU A 206 -11.53 -11.54 14.70
C LEU A 206 -13.06 -11.56 14.83
N ILE A 207 -13.76 -12.28 13.99
CA ILE A 207 -15.24 -12.36 14.00
C ILE A 207 -15.79 -13.57 14.76
N GLU A 208 -14.93 -14.48 15.19
CA GLU A 208 -15.32 -15.64 16.01
C GLU A 208 -15.47 -15.28 17.51
N PHE A 209 -14.75 -14.26 18.00
CA PHE A 209 -14.81 -13.85 19.39
C PHE A 209 -15.64 -12.57 19.54
N GLU A 210 -16.64 -12.58 20.42
CA GLU A 210 -17.53 -11.44 20.65
C GLU A 210 -16.80 -10.14 21.01
N GLY A 211 -15.70 -10.23 21.75
CA GLY A 211 -14.90 -9.07 22.13
C GLY A 211 -14.26 -8.38 20.94
N THR A 212 -13.55 -9.12 20.08
CA THR A 212 -12.91 -8.57 18.88
C THR A 212 -13.94 -8.14 17.83
N LYS A 213 -15.03 -8.90 17.66
CA LYS A 213 -16.12 -8.57 16.75
C LYS A 213 -16.78 -7.23 17.11
N ARG A 214 -17.01 -6.98 18.42
CA ARG A 214 -17.55 -5.69 18.89
C ARG A 214 -16.59 -4.53 18.62
N ILE A 215 -15.29 -4.68 18.96
CA ILE A 215 -14.30 -3.64 18.71
C ILE A 215 -14.16 -3.34 17.20
N LEU A 216 -14.14 -4.39 16.36
CA LEU A 216 -14.13 -4.26 14.91
C LEU A 216 -15.31 -3.43 14.41
N ARG A 217 -16.52 -3.78 14.86
CA ARG A 217 -17.77 -3.06 14.53
C ARG A 217 -17.67 -1.58 14.89
N ASP A 218 -17.24 -1.29 16.11
CA ASP A 218 -17.17 0.07 16.62
C ASP A 218 -16.12 0.89 15.87
N ALA A 219 -14.93 0.33 15.59
CA ALA A 219 -13.87 0.98 14.81
C ALA A 219 -14.34 1.30 13.38
N VAL A 220 -15.01 0.35 12.71
CA VAL A 220 -15.59 0.53 11.37
C VAL A 220 -16.68 1.58 11.37
N THR A 221 -17.54 1.59 12.40
CA THR A 221 -18.62 2.56 12.55
C THR A 221 -18.08 3.99 12.69
N GLU A 222 -17.05 4.18 13.53
CA GLU A 222 -16.37 5.48 13.68
C GLU A 222 -15.78 5.96 12.35
N ALA A 223 -15.02 5.10 11.66
CA ALA A 223 -14.40 5.42 10.38
C ALA A 223 -15.43 5.73 9.28
N THR A 224 -16.55 4.98 9.25
CA THR A 224 -17.65 5.22 8.31
C THR A 224 -18.33 6.57 8.57
N ARG A 225 -18.48 6.97 9.84
CA ARG A 225 -19.00 8.30 10.22
C ARG A 225 -18.10 9.43 9.70
N ILE A 226 -16.77 9.26 9.83
CA ILE A 226 -15.79 10.21 9.27
C ILE A 226 -15.92 10.29 7.74
N ALA A 227 -15.96 9.14 7.04
CA ALA A 227 -16.14 9.09 5.59
C ALA A 227 -17.41 9.83 5.14
N LYS A 228 -18.54 9.57 5.81
CA LYS A 228 -19.81 10.26 5.57
C LYS A 228 -19.69 11.79 5.74
N ARG A 229 -19.07 12.24 6.84
CA ARG A 229 -18.90 13.68 7.11
C ARG A 229 -18.02 14.36 6.07
N LYS A 230 -17.02 13.64 5.53
CA LYS A 230 -16.17 14.09 4.41
C LYS A 230 -16.82 13.93 3.03
N ARG A 231 -18.09 13.51 2.97
CA ARG A 231 -18.84 13.27 1.73
C ARG A 231 -18.15 12.26 0.79
N ILE A 232 -17.48 11.26 1.36
CA ILE A 232 -16.88 10.17 0.61
C ILE A 232 -17.96 9.12 0.34
N LYS A 233 -18.13 8.76 -0.92
CA LYS A 233 -19.02 7.67 -1.34
C LYS A 233 -18.22 6.36 -1.29
N LEU A 234 -18.54 5.48 -0.34
CA LEU A 234 -17.95 4.14 -0.33
C LEU A 234 -18.51 3.31 -1.49
N ILE A 235 -17.73 2.33 -1.98
CA ILE A 235 -18.12 1.48 -3.11
C ILE A 235 -19.04 0.30 -2.71
N TYR A 236 -19.41 0.22 -1.44
CA TYR A 236 -20.31 -0.79 -0.88
C TYR A 236 -21.28 -0.12 0.10
N ASP A 237 -22.50 -0.66 0.18
CA ASP A 237 -23.59 -0.06 0.95
C ASP A 237 -23.44 -0.33 2.45
N ASP A 238 -23.02 -1.56 2.82
CA ASP A 238 -22.79 -1.96 4.21
C ASP A 238 -21.28 -2.17 4.48
N PRO A 239 -20.62 -1.18 5.09
CA PRO A 239 -19.19 -1.28 5.43
C PRO A 239 -18.86 -2.40 6.41
N LEU A 240 -19.75 -2.65 7.40
CA LEU A 240 -19.50 -3.69 8.40
C LEU A 240 -19.60 -5.08 7.79
N ALA A 241 -20.69 -5.36 7.08
CA ALA A 241 -20.83 -6.62 6.37
C ALA A 241 -19.68 -6.87 5.39
N LYS A 242 -19.20 -5.81 4.73
CA LYS A 242 -18.02 -5.92 3.85
C LYS A 242 -16.76 -6.31 4.59
N VAL A 243 -16.48 -5.72 5.76
CA VAL A 243 -15.31 -6.06 6.58
C VAL A 243 -15.40 -7.50 7.11
N GLU A 244 -16.57 -7.91 7.60
CA GLU A 244 -16.80 -9.30 8.05
C GLU A 244 -16.58 -10.31 6.90
N ALA A 245 -17.11 -10.04 5.71
CA ALA A 245 -16.89 -10.88 4.53
C ALA A 245 -15.41 -10.97 4.11
N VAL A 246 -14.64 -9.87 4.30
CA VAL A 246 -13.18 -9.92 4.07
C VAL A 246 -12.48 -10.75 5.13
N CYS A 247 -12.89 -10.66 6.41
CA CYS A 247 -12.37 -11.55 7.46
C CYS A 247 -12.59 -13.02 7.11
N GLU A 248 -13.78 -13.38 6.63
CA GLU A 248 -14.13 -14.75 6.22
C GLU A 248 -13.31 -15.21 5.00
N SER A 249 -13.30 -14.40 3.92
CA SER A 249 -12.60 -14.76 2.67
C SER A 249 -11.08 -14.82 2.81
N THR A 250 -10.52 -14.19 3.85
CA THR A 250 -9.09 -14.19 4.16
C THR A 250 -8.78 -14.81 5.52
N ALA A 251 -9.61 -15.76 5.98
CA ALA A 251 -9.61 -16.25 7.36
C ALA A 251 -8.23 -16.71 7.85
N ALA A 252 -7.48 -17.42 7.03
CA ALA A 252 -6.16 -17.94 7.37
C ALA A 252 -5.03 -16.89 7.24
N ASN A 253 -5.32 -15.73 6.65
CA ASN A 253 -4.29 -14.72 6.41
C ASN A 253 -4.01 -13.91 7.67
N ILE A 254 -2.77 -13.46 7.80
CA ILE A 254 -2.34 -12.45 8.77
C ILE A 254 -2.21 -11.11 8.07
N SER A 255 -2.71 -10.05 8.69
CA SER A 255 -2.66 -8.70 8.11
C SER A 255 -1.23 -8.20 7.91
N SER A 256 -1.03 -7.22 7.03
CA SER A 256 0.27 -6.58 6.85
C SER A 256 0.79 -5.94 8.14
N MET A 257 -0.08 -5.37 8.97
CA MET A 257 0.29 -4.77 10.25
C MET A 257 0.73 -5.84 11.26
N LEU A 258 0.06 -6.98 11.32
CA LEU A 258 0.52 -8.10 12.14
C LEU A 258 1.89 -8.61 11.67
N GLN A 259 2.11 -8.71 10.36
CA GLN A 259 3.42 -9.07 9.81
C GLN A 259 4.54 -8.11 10.25
N ASP A 260 4.24 -6.80 10.27
CA ASP A 260 5.18 -5.79 10.75
C ASP A 260 5.49 -5.99 12.26
N VAL A 261 4.45 -6.16 13.09
CA VAL A 261 4.60 -6.40 14.54
C VAL A 261 5.41 -7.66 14.84
N LEU A 262 5.14 -8.76 14.15
CA LEU A 262 5.89 -10.02 14.32
C LEU A 262 7.38 -9.88 13.96
N ARG A 263 7.71 -8.91 13.09
CA ARG A 263 9.08 -8.58 12.69
C ARG A 263 9.70 -7.42 13.46
N LYS A 264 9.03 -6.93 14.50
CA LYS A 264 9.44 -5.76 15.28
C LYS A 264 9.71 -4.53 14.38
N LYS A 265 8.86 -4.30 13.37
CA LYS A 265 8.93 -3.16 12.46
C LYS A 265 7.85 -2.15 12.78
N HIS A 266 8.11 -0.87 12.50
CA HIS A 266 7.08 0.16 12.53
C HIS A 266 5.98 -0.15 11.53
N THR A 267 4.74 0.07 11.96
CA THR A 267 3.53 -0.18 11.18
C THR A 267 3.02 1.08 10.48
N GLU A 268 1.99 0.93 9.66
CA GLU A 268 1.29 2.06 9.02
C GLU A 268 0.07 2.52 9.82
N ILE A 269 0.07 2.33 11.15
CA ILE A 269 -1.07 2.65 12.03
C ILE A 269 -1.52 4.11 11.88
N ASP A 270 -0.59 5.06 11.72
CA ASP A 270 -0.89 6.49 11.59
C ASP A 270 -1.63 6.84 10.28
N PHE A 271 -1.46 6.04 9.24
CA PHE A 271 -2.10 6.20 7.94
C PHE A 271 -3.39 5.36 7.79
N ILE A 272 -3.70 4.52 8.77
CA ILE A 272 -4.90 3.65 8.82
C ILE A 272 -5.84 4.17 9.91
N ASN A 273 -5.73 3.68 11.15
CA ASN A 273 -6.58 4.15 12.25
C ASN A 273 -6.21 5.58 12.70
N GLY A 274 -4.93 5.95 12.63
CA GLY A 274 -4.45 7.27 13.01
C GLY A 274 -5.02 8.40 12.14
N VAL A 275 -5.24 8.16 10.83
CA VAL A 275 -5.90 9.16 9.99
C VAL A 275 -7.36 9.37 10.40
N ILE A 276 -8.06 8.34 10.88
CA ILE A 276 -9.42 8.46 11.41
C ILE A 276 -9.43 9.30 12.68
N VAL A 277 -8.44 9.11 13.56
CA VAL A 277 -8.27 9.91 14.79
C VAL A 277 -8.03 11.38 14.46
N ARG A 278 -7.10 11.68 13.56
CA ARG A 278 -6.80 13.06 13.13
C ARG A 278 -8.03 13.74 12.53
N LEU A 279 -8.70 13.08 11.60
CA LEU A 279 -9.91 13.61 10.97
C LEU A 279 -11.07 13.76 11.95
N GLY A 280 -11.17 12.86 12.95
CA GLY A 280 -12.13 12.97 14.04
C GLY A 280 -11.92 14.27 14.84
N GLN A 281 -10.68 14.58 15.18
CA GLN A 281 -10.31 15.84 15.87
C GLN A 281 -10.63 17.06 15.00
N GLU A 282 -10.25 17.07 13.73
CA GLU A 282 -10.54 18.16 12.79
C GLU A 282 -12.06 18.44 12.62
N LEU A 283 -12.89 17.40 12.69
CA LEU A 283 -14.33 17.47 12.45
C LEU A 283 -15.17 17.56 13.74
N GLY A 284 -14.52 17.51 14.92
CA GLY A 284 -15.22 17.47 16.20
C GLY A 284 -16.01 16.17 16.42
N ILE A 285 -15.58 15.05 15.87
CA ILE A 285 -16.23 13.74 15.97
C ILE A 285 -15.40 12.82 16.84
N ALA A 286 -15.98 12.33 17.93
CA ALA A 286 -15.32 11.36 18.81
C ALA A 286 -15.13 10.02 18.10
N VAL A 287 -13.89 9.48 18.18
CA VAL A 287 -13.48 8.18 17.62
C VAL A 287 -12.61 7.42 18.65
N PRO A 288 -13.18 7.13 19.83
CA PRO A 288 -12.42 6.59 20.96
C PRO A 288 -11.83 5.21 20.68
N ILE A 289 -12.50 4.36 19.90
CA ILE A 289 -11.99 3.02 19.60
C ILE A 289 -10.80 3.09 18.66
N ASN A 290 -10.86 3.88 17.59
CA ASN A 290 -9.71 4.08 16.71
C ASN A 290 -8.52 4.68 17.46
N LYS A 291 -8.77 5.63 18.39
CA LYS A 291 -7.71 6.19 19.23
C LYS A 291 -7.08 5.12 20.13
N LEU A 292 -7.89 4.30 20.79
CA LEU A 292 -7.39 3.20 21.63
C LEU A 292 -6.53 2.23 20.82
N LEU A 293 -6.97 1.84 19.63
CA LEU A 293 -6.22 0.95 18.74
C LEU A 293 -4.87 1.55 18.35
N VAL A 294 -4.83 2.84 18.03
CA VAL A 294 -3.58 3.57 17.72
C VAL A 294 -2.63 3.53 18.91
N ASP A 295 -3.13 3.89 20.11
CA ASP A 295 -2.32 3.95 21.31
C ASP A 295 -1.72 2.57 21.67
N LEU A 296 -2.49 1.50 21.53
CA LEU A 296 -2.03 0.12 21.79
C LEU A 296 -0.97 -0.33 20.77
N VAL A 297 -1.17 -0.09 19.47
CA VAL A 297 -0.19 -0.46 18.45
C VAL A 297 1.11 0.34 18.65
N LYS A 298 1.03 1.64 18.94
CA LYS A 298 2.22 2.45 19.23
C LYS A 298 2.95 2.00 20.50
N THR A 299 2.22 1.53 21.50
CA THR A 299 2.82 0.93 22.71
C THR A 299 3.60 -0.33 22.34
N ILE A 300 3.04 -1.20 21.50
CA ILE A 300 3.74 -2.38 20.98
C ILE A 300 5.01 -1.97 20.24
N GLU A 301 4.93 -1.01 19.32
CA GLU A 301 6.10 -0.50 18.59
C GLU A 301 7.18 0.06 19.51
N SER A 302 6.78 0.78 20.56
CA SER A 302 7.71 1.36 21.55
C SER A 302 8.40 0.30 22.40
N SER A 303 7.86 -0.91 22.48
CA SER A 303 8.43 -2.03 23.23
C SER A 303 9.52 -2.81 22.47
N TYR A 304 9.86 -2.44 21.24
CA TYR A 304 10.86 -3.14 20.41
C TYR A 304 12.32 -2.89 20.78
N ARG A 305 12.57 -2.43 21.97
CA ARG A 305 13.91 -2.15 22.50
C ARG A 305 14.80 -3.39 22.64
#